data_6f437c66cd572c97df811144402662b0
#
_entry.id   6f437c66cd572c97df811144402662b0
#
_cell.length_a   1.000
_cell.length_b   1.000
_cell.length_c   1.000
_cell.angle_alpha   90.00
_cell.angle_beta   90.00
_cell.angle_gamma   90.00
#
_symmetry.space_group_name_H-M   'P 1'
#
loop_
_entity.id
_entity.type
_entity.pdbx_description
1 polymer ?
#
loop_
_entity_poly.entity_id
_entity_poly.type
_entity_poly.pdbx_seq_one_letter_code
_entity_poly.pdbx_strand_id
1 'polypeptide(L)'
;FDAYRVEGHPEETFQYHNIHVVYTKEAETADQYIERTVHKIGRKHNVTVATSDGLEQIIIMGQGAARISARGFKDEIASAKQQMREEWQERRDNSKTYLFDSMTPELKSHMEDIRLEIKRCTVFYFRKNTGYRL
;
A
#
# COMPACT_ATOMS: atom_id res chain seq x y z
N PHE A 1 6.28 -15.71 7.50
CA PHE A 1 6.53 -16.88 6.65
C PHE A 1 7.12 -18.00 7.47
N ASP A 2 6.74 -19.21 7.13
CA ASP A 2 7.08 -20.42 7.86
C ASP A 2 8.46 -20.95 7.44
N ALA A 3 9.45 -20.85 8.30
CA ALA A 3 10.82 -21.33 8.07
C ALA A 3 11.23 -22.44 9.06
N TYR A 4 10.27 -23.03 9.79
CA TYR A 4 10.54 -23.98 10.88
C TYR A 4 11.29 -25.25 10.46
N ARG A 5 11.34 -25.58 9.17
CA ARG A 5 12.04 -26.75 8.64
C ARG A 5 13.51 -26.50 8.25
N VAL A 6 13.96 -25.26 8.32
CA VAL A 6 15.33 -24.91 7.94
C VAL A 6 16.20 -24.98 9.19
N GLU A 7 17.10 -25.97 9.21
CA GLU A 7 18.05 -26.16 10.33
C GLU A 7 18.92 -24.92 10.54
N GLY A 8 19.03 -24.49 11.79
CA GLY A 8 19.87 -23.34 12.16
C GLY A 8 19.35 -21.98 11.72
N HIS A 9 18.10 -21.90 11.20
CA HIS A 9 17.55 -20.62 10.76
C HIS A 9 17.14 -19.75 11.95
N PRO A 10 17.77 -18.56 12.14
CA PRO A 10 17.35 -17.61 13.16
C PRO A 10 16.03 -16.94 12.76
N GLU A 11 15.34 -16.32 13.72
CA GLU A 11 14.22 -15.43 13.40
C GLU A 11 14.75 -14.22 12.65
N GLU A 12 14.28 -14.01 11.41
CA GLU A 12 14.67 -12.87 10.57
C GLU A 12 13.47 -11.97 10.30
N THR A 13 13.68 -10.67 10.44
CA THR A 13 12.67 -9.66 10.14
C THR A 13 13.20 -8.67 9.11
N PHE A 14 12.50 -8.55 7.99
CA PHE A 14 12.79 -7.58 6.94
C PHE A 14 11.71 -6.51 6.92
N GLN A 15 12.13 -5.27 6.74
CA GLN A 15 11.20 -4.18 6.49
C GLN A 15 11.06 -3.98 4.99
N TYR A 16 9.83 -4.09 4.50
CA TYR A 16 9.48 -3.79 3.12
C TYR A 16 8.43 -2.68 3.10
N HIS A 17 8.85 -1.46 2.74
CA HIS A 17 8.06 -0.24 2.92
C HIS A 17 7.60 -0.09 4.38
N ASN A 18 6.28 -0.07 4.63
CA ASN A 18 5.70 0.08 5.97
C ASN A 18 5.22 -1.26 6.57
N ILE A 19 5.67 -2.39 6.02
CA ILE A 19 5.34 -3.71 6.54
C ILE A 19 6.60 -4.44 7.03
N HIS A 20 6.44 -5.25 8.06
CA HIS A 20 7.47 -6.15 8.54
C HIS A 20 7.19 -7.56 8.00
N VAL A 21 8.16 -8.11 7.29
CA VAL A 21 8.12 -9.49 6.80
C VAL A 21 8.97 -10.32 7.74
N VAL A 22 8.35 -11.30 8.40
CA VAL A 22 9.03 -12.14 9.38
C VAL A 22 9.13 -13.57 8.86
N TYR A 23 10.33 -14.14 8.96
CA TYR A 23 10.58 -15.56 8.80
C TYR A 23 10.79 -16.16 10.19
N THR A 24 10.01 -17.21 10.51
CA THR A 24 10.08 -17.84 11.82
C THR A 24 11.41 -18.57 12.01
N LYS A 25 11.85 -18.68 13.25
CA LYS A 25 13.03 -19.49 13.59
C LYS A 25 12.75 -20.97 13.43
N GLU A 26 13.81 -21.78 13.48
CA GLU A 26 13.72 -23.23 13.55
C GLU A 26 12.75 -23.69 14.66
N ALA A 27 11.95 -24.69 14.35
CA ALA A 27 10.93 -25.28 15.23
C ALA A 27 9.77 -24.35 15.69
N GLU A 28 9.65 -23.15 15.14
CA GLU A 28 8.51 -22.26 15.37
C GLU A 28 7.68 -22.08 14.11
N THR A 29 6.39 -22.42 14.16
CA THR A 29 5.47 -22.20 13.03
C THR A 29 5.01 -20.75 12.96
N ALA A 30 4.49 -20.32 11.78
CA ALA A 30 3.94 -18.99 11.62
C ALA A 30 2.77 -18.72 12.59
N ASP A 31 1.92 -19.72 12.85
CA ASP A 31 0.79 -19.62 13.77
C ASP A 31 1.26 -19.37 15.20
N GLN A 32 2.28 -20.11 15.65
CA GLN A 32 2.89 -19.89 16.98
C GLN A 32 3.50 -18.50 17.13
N TYR A 33 4.13 -18.00 16.07
CA TYR A 33 4.65 -16.64 16.04
C TYR A 33 3.53 -15.60 16.17
N ILE A 34 2.44 -15.77 15.42
CA ILE A 34 1.27 -14.88 15.45
C ILE A 34 0.65 -14.89 16.84
N GLU A 35 0.41 -16.07 17.41
CA GLU A 35 -0.14 -16.21 18.75
C GLU A 35 0.72 -15.51 19.81
N ARG A 36 2.02 -15.76 19.82
CA ARG A 36 2.98 -15.11 20.71
C ARG A 36 2.97 -13.59 20.56
N THR A 37 2.89 -13.11 19.33
CA THR A 37 2.88 -11.68 19.02
C THR A 37 1.59 -11.03 19.48
N VAL A 38 0.44 -11.63 19.21
CA VAL A 38 -0.88 -11.15 19.66
C VAL A 38 -0.92 -11.07 21.17
N HIS A 39 -0.44 -12.10 21.88
CA HIS A 39 -0.38 -12.10 23.33
C HIS A 39 0.49 -10.95 23.89
N LYS A 40 1.62 -10.69 23.24
CA LYS A 40 2.58 -9.66 23.69
C LYS A 40 2.06 -8.23 23.48
N ILE A 41 1.44 -7.95 22.32
CA ILE A 41 1.04 -6.58 21.93
C ILE A 41 -0.44 -6.30 22.14
N GLY A 42 -1.30 -7.32 22.19
CA GLY A 42 -2.76 -7.19 22.28
C GLY A 42 -3.26 -6.42 23.49
N ARG A 43 -2.48 -6.39 24.59
CA ARG A 43 -2.81 -5.61 25.80
C ARG A 43 -2.66 -4.10 25.62
N LYS A 44 -1.86 -3.67 24.64
CA LYS A 44 -1.53 -2.25 24.42
C LYS A 44 -2.13 -1.69 23.13
N HIS A 45 -2.49 -2.56 22.19
CA HIS A 45 -2.93 -2.18 20.86
C HIS A 45 -4.13 -3.02 20.45
N ASN A 46 -5.02 -2.42 19.66
CA ASN A 46 -6.09 -3.17 18.98
C ASN A 46 -5.45 -3.96 17.82
N VAL A 47 -5.34 -5.26 18.00
CA VAL A 47 -4.73 -6.15 17.00
C VAL A 47 -5.83 -6.79 16.16
N THR A 48 -5.64 -6.77 14.85
CA THR A 48 -6.48 -7.53 13.90
C THR A 48 -5.60 -8.51 13.16
N VAL A 49 -5.96 -9.77 13.15
CA VAL A 49 -5.23 -10.84 12.45
C VAL A 49 -6.01 -11.28 11.23
N ALA A 50 -5.34 -11.30 10.08
CA ALA A 50 -5.90 -11.77 8.82
C ALA A 50 -5.42 -13.20 8.55
N THR A 51 -6.31 -14.17 8.74
CA THR A 51 -6.04 -15.58 8.47
C THR A 51 -7.24 -16.29 7.89
N SER A 52 -7.00 -17.31 7.07
CA SER A 52 -8.03 -18.20 6.55
C SER A 52 -8.14 -19.51 7.34
N ASP A 53 -7.26 -19.76 8.29
CA ASP A 53 -7.32 -20.93 9.15
C ASP A 53 -8.37 -20.77 10.25
N GLY A 54 -9.32 -21.72 10.32
CA GLY A 54 -10.40 -21.68 11.31
C GLY A 54 -9.94 -21.90 12.74
N LEU A 55 -8.91 -22.74 12.97
CA LEU A 55 -8.37 -23.01 14.30
C LEU A 55 -7.63 -21.76 14.82
N GLU A 56 -6.77 -21.17 14.00
CA GLU A 56 -6.06 -19.95 14.35
C GLU A 56 -7.04 -18.81 14.68
N GLN A 57 -8.14 -18.68 13.92
CA GLN A 57 -9.17 -17.68 14.20
C GLN A 57 -9.79 -17.82 15.60
N ILE A 58 -10.01 -19.06 16.06
CA ILE A 58 -10.59 -19.32 17.40
C ILE A 58 -9.58 -18.96 18.50
N ILE A 59 -8.30 -19.32 18.33
CA ILE A 59 -7.23 -19.03 19.28
C ILE A 59 -7.06 -17.50 19.44
N ILE A 60 -7.01 -16.78 18.34
CA ILE A 60 -6.85 -15.32 18.30
C ILE A 60 -8.02 -14.62 18.99
N MET A 61 -9.26 -15.06 18.75
CA MET A 61 -10.43 -14.52 19.43
C MET A 61 -10.36 -14.75 20.95
N GLY A 62 -9.88 -15.92 21.40
CA GLY A 62 -9.68 -16.20 22.80
C GLY A 62 -8.68 -15.26 23.50
N GLN A 63 -7.77 -14.67 22.74
CA GLN A 63 -6.80 -13.68 23.21
C GLN A 63 -7.29 -12.22 23.12
N GLY A 64 -8.53 -11.99 22.66
CA GLY A 64 -9.14 -10.66 22.58
C GLY A 64 -8.73 -9.85 21.37
N ALA A 65 -8.09 -10.46 20.35
CA ALA A 65 -7.80 -9.80 19.09
C ALA A 65 -8.98 -9.94 18.08
N ALA A 66 -9.11 -8.95 17.21
CA ALA A 66 -10.05 -9.02 16.11
C ALA A 66 -9.54 -9.94 14.99
N ARG A 67 -10.45 -10.56 14.28
CA ARG A 67 -10.13 -11.42 13.14
C ARG A 67 -10.74 -10.91 11.84
N ILE A 68 -10.03 -11.13 10.75
CA ILE A 68 -10.54 -10.94 9.39
C ILE A 68 -10.06 -12.10 8.53
N SER A 69 -10.89 -12.56 7.57
CA SER A 69 -10.42 -13.54 6.60
C SER A 69 -9.42 -12.90 5.62
N ALA A 70 -8.51 -13.70 5.05
CA ALA A 70 -7.58 -13.20 4.05
C ALA A 70 -8.29 -12.56 2.83
N ARG A 71 -9.46 -13.08 2.46
CA ARG A 71 -10.30 -12.50 1.40
C ARG A 71 -10.88 -11.15 1.83
N GLY A 72 -11.45 -11.05 3.05
CA GLY A 72 -11.98 -9.81 3.58
C GLY A 72 -10.90 -8.73 3.69
N PHE A 73 -9.70 -9.10 4.12
CA PHE A 73 -8.56 -8.18 4.18
C PHE A 73 -8.16 -7.66 2.79
N LYS A 74 -8.18 -8.51 1.77
CA LYS A 74 -7.96 -8.08 0.37
C LYS A 74 -9.00 -7.08 -0.09
N ASP A 75 -10.26 -7.28 0.26
CA ASP A 75 -11.37 -6.39 -0.11
C ASP A 75 -11.25 -5.04 0.63
N GLU A 76 -10.85 -5.04 1.90
CA GLU A 76 -10.55 -3.80 2.65
C GLU A 76 -9.40 -3.01 2.02
N ILE A 77 -8.31 -3.69 1.64
CA ILE A 77 -7.19 -3.04 0.93
C ILE A 77 -7.66 -2.41 -0.39
N ALA A 78 -8.52 -3.10 -1.14
CA ALA A 78 -9.05 -2.58 -2.40
C ALA A 78 -9.90 -1.32 -2.17
N SER A 79 -10.77 -1.34 -1.17
CA SER A 79 -11.61 -0.20 -0.78
C SER A 79 -10.76 0.99 -0.31
N ALA A 80 -9.77 0.75 0.54
CA ALA A 80 -8.87 1.79 1.01
C ALA A 80 -8.08 2.45 -0.14
N LYS A 81 -7.61 1.66 -1.10
CA LYS A 81 -6.94 2.19 -2.30
C LYS A 81 -7.86 3.03 -3.17
N GLN A 82 -9.13 2.66 -3.26
CA GLN A 82 -10.11 3.44 -4.01
C GLN A 82 -10.39 4.77 -3.33
N GLN A 83 -10.66 4.77 -2.02
CA GLN A 83 -10.85 5.99 -1.24
C GLN A 83 -9.67 6.95 -1.34
N MET A 84 -8.44 6.44 -1.23
CA MET A 84 -7.24 7.25 -1.41
C MET A 84 -7.16 7.89 -2.80
N ARG A 85 -7.56 7.17 -3.86
CA ARG A 85 -7.59 7.73 -5.24
C ARG A 85 -8.61 8.84 -5.38
N GLU A 86 -9.79 8.66 -4.81
CA GLU A 86 -10.87 9.65 -4.82
C GLU A 86 -10.46 10.91 -4.07
N GLU A 87 -9.89 10.79 -2.85
CA GLU A 87 -9.35 11.91 -2.08
C GLU A 87 -8.22 12.66 -2.83
N TRP A 88 -7.34 11.92 -3.51
CA TRP A 88 -6.29 12.53 -4.33
C TRP A 88 -6.83 13.29 -5.53
N GLN A 89 -7.89 12.79 -6.16
CA GLN A 89 -8.55 13.47 -7.27
C GLN A 89 -9.23 14.75 -6.79
N GLU A 90 -9.99 14.68 -5.72
CA GLU A 90 -10.64 15.86 -5.11
C GLU A 90 -9.64 16.95 -4.70
N ARG A 91 -8.51 16.56 -4.06
CA ARG A 91 -7.45 17.51 -3.72
C ARG A 91 -6.82 18.15 -4.96
N ARG A 92 -6.62 17.37 -6.02
CA ARG A 92 -6.08 17.90 -7.28
C ARG A 92 -7.06 18.85 -7.97
N ASP A 93 -8.33 18.57 -7.92
CA ASP A 93 -9.34 19.42 -8.54
C ASP A 93 -9.53 20.71 -7.73
N ASN A 94 -9.54 20.63 -6.43
CA ASN A 94 -9.58 21.79 -5.54
C ASN A 94 -8.29 22.64 -5.60
N SER A 95 -7.12 22.05 -5.83
CA SER A 95 -5.86 22.80 -5.92
C SER A 95 -5.67 23.52 -7.26
N LYS A 96 -6.42 23.12 -8.29
CA LYS A 96 -6.34 23.77 -9.62
C LYS A 96 -7.08 25.11 -9.67
N THR A 97 -7.95 25.41 -8.71
CA THR A 97 -8.87 26.54 -8.78
C THR A 97 -8.24 27.87 -8.36
N TYR A 98 -7.28 27.87 -7.43
CA TYR A 98 -6.81 29.10 -6.82
C TYR A 98 -5.96 30.03 -7.71
N LEU A 99 -5.15 29.49 -8.61
CA LEU A 99 -4.28 30.32 -9.45
C LEU A 99 -5.02 30.82 -10.70
N PHE A 100 -5.87 29.97 -11.28
CA PHE A 100 -6.62 30.29 -12.49
C PHE A 100 -7.87 31.14 -12.25
N ASP A 101 -8.49 31.09 -11.07
CA ASP A 101 -9.72 31.86 -10.80
C ASP A 101 -9.47 33.36 -10.66
N SER A 102 -8.25 33.75 -10.26
CA SER A 102 -7.84 35.16 -10.15
C SER A 102 -7.28 35.73 -11.45
N MET A 103 -7.13 34.94 -12.51
CA MET A 103 -6.57 35.38 -13.78
C MET A 103 -7.65 35.91 -14.73
N THR A 104 -7.33 36.93 -15.49
CA THR A 104 -8.20 37.42 -16.57
C THR A 104 -8.37 36.35 -17.67
N PRO A 105 -9.51 36.37 -18.39
CA PRO A 105 -9.77 35.40 -19.47
C PRO A 105 -8.67 35.35 -20.55
N GLU A 106 -8.08 36.50 -20.86
CA GLU A 106 -7.00 36.64 -21.85
C GLU A 106 -5.73 35.93 -21.39
N LEU A 107 -5.37 36.08 -20.09
CA LEU A 107 -4.18 35.45 -19.51
C LEU A 107 -4.36 33.93 -19.40
N LYS A 108 -5.60 33.46 -19.12
CA LYS A 108 -5.94 32.04 -19.14
C LYS A 108 -5.72 31.41 -20.52
N SER A 109 -6.21 32.08 -21.56
CA SER A 109 -6.04 31.60 -22.95
C SER A 109 -4.57 31.52 -23.31
N HIS A 110 -3.79 32.56 -23.01
CA HIS A 110 -2.36 32.61 -23.31
C HIS A 110 -1.54 31.51 -22.60
N MET A 111 -1.86 31.23 -21.33
CA MET A 111 -1.23 30.15 -20.58
C MET A 111 -1.59 28.74 -21.12
N GLU A 112 -2.80 28.57 -21.63
CA GLU A 112 -3.23 27.31 -22.25
C GLU A 112 -2.52 27.08 -23.58
N ASP A 113 -2.31 28.14 -24.38
CA ASP A 113 -1.54 28.08 -25.64
C ASP A 113 -0.09 27.67 -25.38
N ILE A 114 0.57 28.27 -24.39
CA ILE A 114 1.93 27.90 -23.98
C ILE A 114 1.98 26.43 -23.52
N ARG A 115 0.99 25.96 -22.76
CA ARG A 115 0.90 24.56 -22.32
C ARG A 115 0.79 23.59 -23.48
N LEU A 116 0.04 23.94 -24.51
CA LEU A 116 -0.14 23.13 -25.70
C LEU A 116 1.12 23.10 -26.58
N GLU A 117 1.86 24.21 -26.68
CA GLU A 117 3.14 24.28 -27.38
C GLU A 117 4.21 23.41 -26.69
N ILE A 118 4.32 23.45 -25.35
CA ILE A 118 5.25 22.60 -24.59
C ILE A 118 4.94 21.11 -24.82
N LYS A 119 3.67 20.71 -24.84
CA LYS A 119 3.29 19.33 -25.14
C LYS A 119 3.67 18.91 -26.56
N ARG A 120 3.55 19.79 -27.54
CA ARG A 120 4.00 19.52 -28.92
C ARG A 120 5.52 19.31 -28.98
N CYS A 121 6.30 20.14 -28.32
CA CYS A 121 7.75 19.98 -28.24
C CYS A 121 8.19 18.68 -27.55
N THR A 122 7.53 18.30 -26.47
CA THR A 122 7.85 17.07 -25.73
C THR A 122 7.55 15.81 -26.55
N VAL A 123 6.47 15.80 -27.32
CA VAL A 123 6.12 14.66 -28.19
C VAL A 123 7.12 14.52 -29.36
N PHE A 124 7.67 15.64 -29.88
CA PHE A 124 8.66 15.57 -30.94
C PHE A 124 10.03 15.07 -30.46
N TYR A 125 10.42 15.37 -29.22
CA TYR A 125 11.69 14.92 -28.66
C TYR A 125 11.68 13.41 -28.34
N PHE A 126 10.57 12.85 -27.89
CA PHE A 126 10.44 11.42 -27.59
C PHE A 126 10.38 10.53 -28.85
N ARG A 127 9.91 11.04 -29.97
CA ARG A 127 9.81 10.29 -31.23
C ARG A 127 11.14 10.13 -31.98
N LYS A 128 12.14 10.97 -31.67
CA LYS A 128 13.46 10.91 -32.31
C LYS A 128 14.45 9.95 -31.63
N ASN A 129 14.18 9.50 -30.39
CA ASN A 129 15.16 8.72 -29.62
C ASN A 129 14.85 7.22 -29.49
N THR A 130 13.82 6.69 -30.17
CA THR A 130 13.54 5.25 -30.21
C THR A 130 14.02 4.59 -31.50
N GLY A 131 15.20 4.96 -31.93
CA GLY A 131 15.91 4.35 -33.06
C GLY A 131 17.12 3.54 -32.62
N TYR A 132 16.98 2.56 -31.74
CA TYR A 132 17.94 1.46 -31.64
C TYR A 132 17.34 0.23 -32.30
N ARG A 133 17.78 -0.01 -33.55
CA ARG A 133 17.78 -1.33 -34.17
C ARG A 133 18.89 -2.16 -33.54
N LEU A 134 18.53 -3.35 -33.09
CA LEU A 134 19.44 -4.49 -33.06
C LEU A 134 19.60 -5.05 -34.48
#